data_2f143f0785d0a2dc9edc5497a15dc4db
#
_entry.id   2f143f0785d0a2dc9edc5497a15dc4db
#
_cell.length_a   1.000
_cell.length_b   1.000
_cell.length_c   1.000
_cell.angle_alpha   90.00
_cell.angle_beta   90.00
_cell.angle_gamma   90.00
#
_symmetry.space_group_name_H-M   'P 1'
#
loop_
_entity.id
_entity.type
_entity.pdbx_description
1 polymer ?
#
loop_
_entity_poly.entity_id
_entity_poly.type
_entity_poly.pdbx_seq_one_letter_code
_entity_poly.pdbx_strand_id
1 'polypeptide(L)'
;MSELKRTPLYDAHMAAGATMVDFGGWEMPIQYPEGIVAEHLYDRRHCGIFDVSHMGRLIVEGPDRLAFLQKVLSNNAADLVPGRAQYCMIPDETGGAVDDAYLYMFTEDNYMVVVNASNTDKDLQHFSKYLPGYDCTITNITDTYSSIAVQGPDSERILKELSGSDFLTGPKKNDLNELTMEGRTVRISKTGYTGDPIGWELFIDAKEVVWL
;
A
#
# COMPACT_ATOMS: atom_id res chain seq x y z
N MET A 1 -14.39 -5.64 -24.45
CA MET A 1 -13.30 -5.16 -23.56
C MET A 1 -13.93 -5.00 -22.21
N SER A 2 -13.38 -5.56 -21.14
CA SER A 2 -13.87 -5.30 -19.78
C SER A 2 -13.68 -3.81 -19.47
N GLU A 3 -14.60 -3.21 -18.76
CA GLU A 3 -14.48 -1.86 -18.24
C GLU A 3 -13.29 -1.80 -17.28
N LEU A 4 -12.43 -0.77 -17.42
CA LEU A 4 -11.28 -0.59 -16.52
C LEU A 4 -11.78 -0.20 -15.14
N LYS A 5 -11.11 -0.70 -14.10
CA LYS A 5 -11.37 -0.29 -12.73
C LYS A 5 -10.86 1.15 -12.51
N ARG A 6 -11.46 1.87 -11.56
CA ARG A 6 -11.09 3.24 -11.20
C ARG A 6 -10.82 3.33 -9.71
N THR A 7 -9.82 4.11 -9.35
CA THR A 7 -9.57 4.44 -7.94
C THR A 7 -10.55 5.53 -7.48
N PRO A 8 -10.73 5.74 -6.18
CA PRO A 8 -11.52 6.87 -5.68
C PRO A 8 -10.97 8.25 -6.04
N LEU A 9 -9.70 8.33 -6.48
CA LEU A 9 -9.05 9.57 -6.94
C LEU A 9 -9.21 9.86 -8.43
N TYR A 10 -9.92 9.01 -9.18
CA TYR A 10 -10.09 9.16 -10.63
C TYR A 10 -10.54 10.56 -11.05
N ASP A 11 -11.60 11.09 -10.42
CA ASP A 11 -12.14 12.41 -10.75
C ASP A 11 -11.15 13.54 -10.40
N ALA A 12 -10.35 13.38 -9.34
CA ALA A 12 -9.30 14.32 -8.98
C ALA A 12 -8.18 14.32 -10.01
N HIS A 13 -7.77 13.15 -10.54
CA HIS A 13 -6.82 13.04 -11.65
C HIS A 13 -7.32 13.74 -12.90
N MET A 14 -8.59 13.49 -13.27
CA MET A 14 -9.20 14.15 -14.43
C MET A 14 -9.27 15.66 -14.27
N ALA A 15 -9.67 16.15 -13.09
CA ALA A 15 -9.72 17.59 -12.79
C ALA A 15 -8.33 18.25 -12.83
N ALA A 16 -7.27 17.51 -12.47
CA ALA A 16 -5.88 17.95 -12.58
C ALA A 16 -5.31 17.85 -14.02
N GLY A 17 -6.09 17.40 -15.01
CA GLY A 17 -5.67 17.29 -16.40
C GLY A 17 -4.78 16.08 -16.70
N ALA A 18 -4.90 15.02 -15.91
CA ALA A 18 -4.12 13.81 -16.12
C ALA A 18 -4.42 13.12 -17.46
N THR A 19 -3.40 12.57 -18.09
CA THR A 19 -3.55 11.62 -19.19
C THR A 19 -3.70 10.22 -18.60
N MET A 20 -4.89 9.62 -18.76
CA MET A 20 -5.20 8.30 -18.21
C MET A 20 -4.85 7.19 -19.19
N VAL A 21 -4.36 6.06 -18.67
CA VAL A 21 -4.01 4.84 -19.43
C VAL A 21 -4.50 3.59 -18.73
N ASP A 22 -4.60 2.48 -19.46
CA ASP A 22 -4.76 1.15 -18.87
C ASP A 22 -3.44 0.73 -18.20
N PHE A 23 -3.49 0.59 -16.90
CA PHE A 23 -2.38 0.11 -16.08
C PHE A 23 -2.83 -1.12 -15.30
N GLY A 24 -2.62 -2.30 -15.90
CA GLY A 24 -2.97 -3.58 -15.27
C GLY A 24 -4.47 -3.74 -14.96
N GLY A 25 -5.33 -3.24 -15.84
CA GLY A 25 -6.79 -3.29 -15.70
C GLY A 25 -7.40 -2.12 -14.91
N TRP A 26 -6.60 -1.15 -14.53
CA TRP A 26 -7.02 0.08 -13.88
C TRP A 26 -6.80 1.30 -14.79
N GLU A 27 -7.70 2.26 -14.75
CA GLU A 27 -7.56 3.55 -15.43
C GLU A 27 -6.75 4.49 -14.53
N MET A 28 -5.44 4.64 -14.84
CA MET A 28 -4.46 5.33 -13.99
C MET A 28 -3.79 6.49 -14.73
N PRO A 29 -3.38 7.57 -14.00
CA PRO A 29 -2.68 8.69 -14.60
C PRO A 29 -1.25 8.30 -14.98
N ILE A 30 -0.84 8.55 -16.23
CA ILE A 30 0.54 8.37 -16.68
C ILE A 30 1.35 9.68 -16.57
N GLN A 31 0.69 10.82 -16.72
CA GLN A 31 1.28 12.15 -16.58
C GLN A 31 0.20 13.22 -16.43
N TYR A 32 0.63 14.39 -15.97
CA TYR A 32 -0.13 15.63 -15.92
C TYR A 32 0.40 16.63 -16.95
N PRO A 33 -0.14 17.88 -17.04
CA PRO A 33 0.21 18.81 -18.11
C PRO A 33 1.69 19.16 -18.24
N GLU A 34 2.47 19.16 -17.15
CA GLU A 34 3.91 19.41 -17.17
C GLU A 34 4.71 18.27 -17.79
N GLY A 35 4.15 17.06 -17.83
CA GLY A 35 4.71 15.87 -18.43
C GLY A 35 5.67 15.08 -17.51
N ILE A 36 5.84 13.81 -17.83
CA ILE A 36 6.55 12.79 -17.01
C ILE A 36 7.95 13.26 -16.56
N VAL A 37 8.71 13.91 -17.46
CA VAL A 37 10.09 14.30 -17.12
C VAL A 37 10.11 15.40 -16.07
N ALA A 38 9.23 16.41 -16.21
CA ALA A 38 9.14 17.50 -15.26
C ALA A 38 8.67 17.00 -13.88
N GLU A 39 7.64 16.16 -13.85
CA GLU A 39 7.10 15.54 -12.64
C GLU A 39 8.17 14.70 -11.93
N HIS A 40 8.88 13.83 -12.66
CA HIS A 40 9.98 13.02 -12.10
C HIS A 40 11.08 13.89 -11.49
N LEU A 41 11.52 14.94 -12.21
CA LEU A 41 12.58 15.82 -11.71
C LEU A 41 12.12 16.67 -10.52
N TYR A 42 10.83 16.99 -10.43
CA TYR A 42 10.26 17.68 -9.29
C TYR A 42 10.25 16.78 -8.04
N ASP A 43 9.75 15.56 -8.18
CA ASP A 43 9.74 14.57 -7.10
C ASP A 43 11.13 14.33 -6.52
N ARG A 44 12.13 14.14 -7.40
CA ARG A 44 13.54 13.92 -6.99
C ARG A 44 14.16 15.09 -6.21
N ARG A 45 13.62 16.29 -6.30
CA ARG A 45 14.14 17.51 -5.67
C ARG A 45 13.27 18.03 -4.52
N HIS A 46 11.99 17.65 -4.52
CA HIS A 46 10.96 18.18 -3.62
C HIS A 46 10.13 17.06 -3.03
N CYS A 47 8.86 16.96 -3.46
CA CYS A 47 7.92 15.96 -2.99
C CYS A 47 6.88 15.68 -4.08
N GLY A 48 6.60 14.41 -4.32
CA GLY A 48 5.51 13.94 -5.15
C GLY A 48 4.51 13.12 -4.36
N ILE A 49 3.25 13.15 -4.79
CA ILE A 49 2.20 12.26 -4.30
C ILE A 49 1.74 11.37 -5.44
N PHE A 50 1.52 10.09 -5.13
CA PHE A 50 1.16 9.08 -6.12
C PHE A 50 -0.05 8.28 -5.60
N ASP A 51 -1.08 8.18 -6.44
CA ASP A 51 -2.18 7.27 -6.17
C ASP A 51 -1.71 5.82 -6.35
N VAL A 52 -1.67 5.07 -5.27
CA VAL A 52 -1.38 3.64 -5.25
C VAL A 52 -2.57 2.82 -4.76
N SER A 53 -3.79 3.41 -4.84
CA SER A 53 -5.03 2.76 -4.41
C SER A 53 -5.45 1.58 -5.29
N HIS A 54 -4.81 1.38 -6.43
CA HIS A 54 -5.00 0.19 -7.27
C HIS A 54 -4.29 -1.05 -6.74
N MET A 55 -3.28 -0.92 -5.86
CA MET A 55 -2.62 -2.07 -5.21
C MET A 55 -3.62 -2.89 -4.42
N GLY A 56 -3.47 -4.22 -4.40
CA GLY A 56 -4.34 -5.09 -3.60
C GLY A 56 -4.06 -4.98 -2.10
N ARG A 57 -5.11 -4.85 -1.29
CA ARG A 57 -5.01 -4.83 0.18
C ARG A 57 -5.87 -5.94 0.75
N LEU A 58 -5.21 -6.92 1.38
CA LEU A 58 -5.83 -8.11 1.93
C LEU A 58 -5.65 -8.12 3.45
N ILE A 59 -6.74 -8.18 4.19
CA ILE A 59 -6.69 -8.34 5.65
C ILE A 59 -6.74 -9.82 5.99
N VAL A 60 -5.84 -10.25 6.89
CA VAL A 60 -5.78 -11.62 7.42
C VAL A 60 -6.07 -11.58 8.91
N GLU A 61 -7.17 -12.21 9.32
CA GLU A 61 -7.68 -12.22 10.69
C GLU A 61 -8.02 -13.63 11.15
N GLY A 62 -8.11 -13.83 12.46
CA GLY A 62 -8.46 -15.10 13.07
C GLY A 62 -7.33 -15.69 13.93
N PRO A 63 -7.62 -16.72 14.75
CA PRO A 63 -6.65 -17.32 15.65
C PRO A 63 -5.40 -17.85 14.94
N ASP A 64 -5.56 -18.46 13.76
CA ASP A 64 -4.47 -19.10 13.01
C ASP A 64 -3.80 -18.17 11.98
N ARG A 65 -4.10 -16.86 11.98
CA ARG A 65 -3.55 -15.87 11.02
C ARG A 65 -2.04 -15.93 10.88
N LEU A 66 -1.31 -16.03 12.01
CA LEU A 66 0.16 -16.10 11.99
C LEU A 66 0.63 -17.42 11.38
N ALA A 67 0.07 -18.55 11.79
CA ALA A 67 0.43 -19.86 11.26
C ALA A 67 0.15 -19.95 9.75
N PHE A 68 -0.95 -19.36 9.30
CA PHE A 68 -1.29 -19.25 7.89
C PHE A 68 -0.27 -18.39 7.13
N LEU A 69 0.05 -17.18 7.62
CA LEU A 69 1.03 -16.29 6.98
C LEU A 69 2.43 -16.93 6.90
N GLN A 70 2.84 -17.67 7.94
CA GLN A 70 4.08 -18.47 7.93
C GLN A 70 4.08 -19.55 6.86
N LYS A 71 2.91 -20.06 6.48
CA LYS A 71 2.78 -21.09 5.44
C LYS A 71 2.90 -20.51 4.03
N VAL A 72 2.38 -19.30 3.81
CA VAL A 72 2.17 -18.74 2.45
C VAL A 72 3.15 -17.63 2.07
N LEU A 73 3.96 -17.13 2.99
CA LEU A 73 4.96 -16.09 2.75
C LEU A 73 6.38 -16.62 2.99
N SER A 74 7.34 -16.05 2.28
CA SER A 74 8.74 -16.49 2.34
C SER A 74 9.50 -15.98 3.56
N ASN A 75 9.09 -14.85 4.12
CA ASN A 75 9.76 -14.25 5.27
C ASN A 75 9.11 -14.73 6.58
N ASN A 76 9.85 -14.66 7.68
CA ASN A 76 9.36 -15.08 9.00
C ASN A 76 8.34 -14.07 9.55
N ALA A 77 7.05 -14.33 9.37
CA ALA A 77 5.98 -13.47 9.91
C ALA A 77 5.97 -13.42 11.45
N ALA A 78 6.55 -14.42 12.13
CA ALA A 78 6.64 -14.44 13.59
C ALA A 78 7.65 -13.42 14.15
N ASP A 79 8.58 -12.93 13.34
CA ASP A 79 9.51 -11.86 13.73
C ASP A 79 8.88 -10.47 13.64
N LEU A 80 7.69 -10.36 13.02
CA LEU A 80 6.99 -9.10 12.89
C LEU A 80 6.33 -8.73 14.22
N VAL A 81 6.44 -7.48 14.61
CA VAL A 81 5.81 -6.91 15.80
C VAL A 81 4.90 -5.75 15.42
N PRO A 82 3.90 -5.38 16.25
CA PRO A 82 3.06 -4.22 15.98
C PRO A 82 3.89 -2.96 15.69
N GLY A 83 3.45 -2.18 14.72
CA GLY A 83 4.18 -1.01 14.24
C GLY A 83 5.31 -1.32 13.24
N ARG A 84 5.32 -2.54 12.66
CA ARG A 84 6.34 -2.94 11.68
C ARG A 84 5.73 -3.55 10.43
N ALA A 85 6.48 -3.41 9.31
CA ALA A 85 6.21 -4.11 8.07
C ALA A 85 7.41 -4.94 7.63
N GLN A 86 7.19 -5.91 6.76
CA GLN A 86 8.26 -6.67 6.10
C GLN A 86 7.90 -6.99 4.66
N TYR A 87 8.90 -6.94 3.80
CA TYR A 87 8.80 -7.41 2.41
C TYR A 87 8.85 -8.93 2.38
N CYS A 88 8.00 -9.56 1.56
CA CYS A 88 7.89 -11.01 1.41
C CYS A 88 7.77 -11.37 -0.06
N MET A 89 8.19 -12.59 -0.41
CA MET A 89 7.74 -13.27 -1.62
C MET A 89 6.53 -14.13 -1.30
N ILE A 90 5.67 -14.34 -2.28
CA ILE A 90 4.59 -15.33 -2.28
C ILE A 90 5.10 -16.52 -3.11
N PRO A 91 5.62 -17.60 -2.50
CA PRO A 91 6.16 -18.74 -3.25
C PRO A 91 5.06 -19.73 -3.64
N ASP A 92 5.31 -20.49 -4.69
CA ASP A 92 4.58 -21.71 -4.99
C ASP A 92 5.27 -22.96 -4.40
N GLU A 93 4.66 -24.12 -4.58
CA GLU A 93 5.16 -25.41 -4.06
C GLU A 93 6.48 -25.85 -4.70
N THR A 94 6.84 -25.30 -5.85
CA THR A 94 8.09 -25.61 -6.57
C THR A 94 9.24 -24.68 -6.16
N GLY A 95 8.95 -23.66 -5.36
CA GLY A 95 9.88 -22.59 -5.00
C GLY A 95 9.92 -21.45 -6.01
N GLY A 96 9.00 -21.44 -6.99
CA GLY A 96 8.78 -20.32 -7.90
C GLY A 96 8.07 -19.16 -7.18
N ALA A 97 8.30 -17.93 -7.65
CA ALA A 97 7.59 -16.77 -7.17
C ALA A 97 6.23 -16.64 -7.88
N VAL A 98 5.16 -16.64 -7.11
CA VAL A 98 3.81 -16.27 -7.58
C VAL A 98 3.74 -14.77 -7.71
N ASP A 99 4.15 -14.07 -6.65
CA ASP A 99 4.26 -12.61 -6.58
C ASP A 99 5.18 -12.19 -5.42
N ASP A 100 5.30 -10.88 -5.20
CA ASP A 100 5.86 -10.29 -3.99
C ASP A 100 4.80 -9.47 -3.25
N ALA A 101 5.04 -9.23 -1.97
CA ALA A 101 4.10 -8.53 -1.11
C ALA A 101 4.81 -7.77 0.01
N TYR A 102 4.10 -6.80 0.58
CA TYR A 102 4.44 -6.26 1.89
C TYR A 102 3.42 -6.73 2.93
N LEU A 103 3.92 -7.25 4.05
CA LEU A 103 3.13 -7.61 5.22
C LEU A 103 3.25 -6.50 6.26
N TYR A 104 2.13 -5.92 6.65
CA TYR A 104 1.99 -4.85 7.64
C TYR A 104 1.31 -5.39 8.90
N MET A 105 1.85 -5.09 10.07
CA MET A 105 1.26 -5.39 11.37
C MET A 105 1.04 -4.10 12.14
N PHE A 106 -0.12 -3.47 11.95
CA PHE A 106 -0.46 -2.25 12.68
C PHE A 106 -0.81 -2.55 14.14
N THR A 107 -1.50 -3.64 14.39
CA THR A 107 -1.85 -4.14 15.73
C THR A 107 -1.61 -5.65 15.81
N GLU A 108 -1.62 -6.23 17.03
CA GLU A 108 -1.41 -7.67 17.23
C GLU A 108 -2.45 -8.55 16.52
N ASP A 109 -3.66 -8.03 16.31
CA ASP A 109 -4.78 -8.80 15.78
C ASP A 109 -4.99 -8.61 14.27
N ASN A 110 -4.29 -7.68 13.64
CA ASN A 110 -4.55 -7.27 12.26
C ASN A 110 -3.28 -7.30 11.41
N TYR A 111 -3.28 -8.18 10.43
CA TYR A 111 -2.26 -8.19 9.36
C TYR A 111 -2.89 -7.72 8.07
N MET A 112 -2.22 -6.78 7.41
CA MET A 112 -2.55 -6.35 6.06
C MET A 112 -1.45 -6.79 5.10
N VAL A 113 -1.84 -7.53 4.05
CA VAL A 113 -0.94 -7.90 2.95
C VAL A 113 -1.23 -6.98 1.78
N VAL A 114 -0.23 -6.23 1.34
CA VAL A 114 -0.30 -5.41 0.12
C VAL A 114 0.36 -6.16 -1.02
N VAL A 115 -0.39 -6.39 -2.09
CA VAL A 115 0.00 -7.16 -3.27
C VAL A 115 -0.09 -6.31 -4.55
N ASN A 116 0.53 -6.77 -5.63
CA ASN A 116 0.53 -6.07 -6.89
C ASN A 116 -0.87 -6.00 -7.52
N ALA A 117 -1.23 -4.85 -8.06
CA ALA A 117 -2.58 -4.52 -8.55
C ALA A 117 -3.12 -5.54 -9.56
N SER A 118 -2.33 -5.86 -10.60
CA SER A 118 -2.71 -6.82 -11.66
C SER A 118 -2.79 -8.26 -11.17
N ASN A 119 -2.21 -8.57 -10.02
CA ASN A 119 -2.11 -9.91 -9.46
C ASN A 119 -3.06 -10.15 -8.27
N THR A 120 -3.78 -9.13 -7.80
CA THR A 120 -4.61 -9.21 -6.59
C THR A 120 -5.53 -10.44 -6.57
N ASP A 121 -6.24 -10.70 -7.67
CA ASP A 121 -7.16 -11.84 -7.76
C ASP A 121 -6.40 -13.18 -7.80
N LYS A 122 -5.26 -13.23 -8.50
CA LYS A 122 -4.37 -14.40 -8.58
C LYS A 122 -3.82 -14.73 -7.19
N ASP A 123 -3.35 -13.73 -6.46
CA ASP A 123 -2.75 -13.91 -5.15
C ASP A 123 -3.79 -14.34 -4.11
N LEU A 124 -4.99 -13.72 -4.16
CA LEU A 124 -6.11 -14.14 -3.32
C LEU A 124 -6.52 -15.59 -3.60
N GLN A 125 -6.57 -16.00 -4.88
CA GLN A 125 -6.82 -17.40 -5.24
C GLN A 125 -5.70 -18.33 -4.76
N HIS A 126 -4.44 -17.90 -4.84
CA HIS A 126 -3.31 -18.66 -4.35
C HIS A 126 -3.40 -18.85 -2.83
N PHE A 127 -3.62 -17.80 -2.06
CA PHE A 127 -3.81 -17.87 -0.62
C PHE A 127 -5.00 -18.77 -0.24
N SER A 128 -6.11 -18.67 -0.96
CA SER A 128 -7.32 -19.45 -0.70
C SER A 128 -7.10 -20.98 -0.79
N LYS A 129 -6.12 -21.44 -1.57
CA LYS A 129 -5.76 -22.87 -1.66
C LYS A 129 -5.23 -23.42 -0.34
N TYR A 130 -4.58 -22.57 0.46
CA TYR A 130 -3.93 -22.95 1.71
C TYR A 130 -4.76 -22.62 2.95
N LEU A 131 -5.90 -21.94 2.81
CA LEU A 131 -6.81 -21.63 3.92
C LEU A 131 -7.42 -22.87 4.61
N PRO A 132 -7.77 -23.97 3.89
CA PRO A 132 -8.34 -25.13 4.55
C PRO A 132 -7.43 -25.68 5.66
N GLY A 133 -7.99 -25.79 6.87
CA GLY A 133 -7.27 -26.26 8.07
C GLY A 133 -6.74 -25.14 8.98
N TYR A 134 -6.92 -23.88 8.60
CA TYR A 134 -6.63 -22.72 9.45
C TYR A 134 -7.92 -22.00 9.86
N ASP A 135 -8.03 -21.65 11.13
CA ASP A 135 -9.10 -20.79 11.65
C ASP A 135 -8.72 -19.32 11.41
N CYS A 136 -8.78 -18.92 10.15
CA CYS A 136 -8.52 -17.54 9.73
C CYS A 136 -9.29 -17.20 8.46
N THR A 137 -9.42 -15.89 8.19
CA THR A 137 -10.06 -15.35 7.00
C THR A 137 -9.13 -14.40 6.26
N ILE A 138 -9.32 -14.30 4.94
CA ILE A 138 -8.69 -13.29 4.10
C ILE A 138 -9.80 -12.46 3.47
N THR A 139 -9.77 -11.15 3.70
CA THR A 139 -10.73 -10.20 3.15
C THR A 139 -10.02 -9.20 2.25
N ASN A 140 -10.45 -9.11 0.99
CA ASN A 140 -9.98 -8.06 0.09
C ASN A 140 -10.71 -6.75 0.41
N ILE A 141 -9.95 -5.73 0.84
CA ILE A 141 -10.47 -4.40 1.21
C ILE A 141 -10.04 -3.31 0.22
N THR A 142 -9.53 -3.69 -0.95
CA THR A 142 -8.97 -2.76 -1.95
C THR A 142 -9.93 -1.63 -2.30
N ASP A 143 -11.22 -1.92 -2.45
CA ASP A 143 -12.22 -0.93 -2.86
C ASP A 143 -12.68 -0.02 -1.71
N THR A 144 -12.41 -0.39 -0.45
CA THR A 144 -12.88 0.35 0.73
C THR A 144 -11.77 1.07 1.49
N TYR A 145 -10.52 0.75 1.18
CA TYR A 145 -9.36 1.30 1.88
C TYR A 145 -8.31 1.71 0.85
N SER A 146 -8.04 2.99 0.73
CA SER A 146 -7.14 3.57 -0.27
C SER A 146 -5.74 3.79 0.26
N SER A 147 -4.78 3.99 -0.65
CA SER A 147 -3.41 4.34 -0.30
C SER A 147 -2.82 5.38 -1.24
N ILE A 148 -2.02 6.27 -0.66
CA ILE A 148 -1.24 7.30 -1.35
C ILE A 148 0.23 7.10 -0.97
N ALA A 149 1.12 7.11 -1.95
CA ALA A 149 2.55 7.22 -1.70
C ALA A 149 2.96 8.69 -1.71
N VAL A 150 3.76 9.10 -0.73
CA VAL A 150 4.35 10.45 -0.62
C VAL A 150 5.85 10.29 -0.62
N GLN A 151 6.51 10.82 -1.64
CA GLN A 151 7.91 10.53 -1.94
C GLN A 151 8.72 11.82 -2.05
N GLY A 152 10.04 11.71 -1.94
CA GLY A 152 10.96 12.81 -2.15
C GLY A 152 11.49 13.47 -0.87
N PRO A 153 12.55 14.31 -0.99
CA PRO A 153 13.29 14.85 0.15
C PRO A 153 12.49 15.75 1.09
N ASP A 154 11.44 16.42 0.59
CA ASP A 154 10.57 17.27 1.40
C ASP A 154 9.42 16.52 2.08
N SER A 155 9.19 15.24 1.74
CA SER A 155 8.00 14.49 2.18
C SER A 155 7.88 14.38 3.70
N GLU A 156 8.98 14.13 4.41
CA GLU A 156 9.00 14.04 5.88
C GLU A 156 8.61 15.39 6.52
N ARG A 157 9.17 16.49 6.04
CA ARG A 157 8.87 17.83 6.54
C ARG A 157 7.39 18.19 6.32
N ILE A 158 6.87 17.95 5.11
CA ILE A 158 5.48 18.24 4.77
C ILE A 158 4.51 17.43 5.63
N LEU A 159 4.72 16.12 5.74
CA LEU A 159 3.86 15.26 6.56
C LEU A 159 3.93 15.64 8.04
N LYS A 160 5.09 16.05 8.55
CA LYS A 160 5.24 16.53 9.93
C LYS A 160 4.49 17.84 10.15
N GLU A 161 4.56 18.78 9.23
CA GLU A 161 3.80 20.03 9.29
C GLU A 161 2.28 19.79 9.28
N LEU A 162 1.81 18.84 8.47
CA LEU A 162 0.38 18.51 8.36
C LEU A 162 -0.16 17.74 9.57
N SER A 163 0.62 16.84 10.15
CA SER A 163 0.17 15.94 11.22
C SER A 163 0.56 16.40 12.63
N GLY A 164 1.62 17.21 12.74
CA GLY A 164 2.23 17.55 14.03
C GLY A 164 2.90 16.37 14.74
N SER A 165 3.05 15.22 14.08
CA SER A 165 3.52 13.98 14.69
C SER A 165 5.04 13.90 14.80
N ASP A 166 5.54 13.52 15.99
CA ASP A 166 6.95 13.24 16.21
C ASP A 166 7.41 11.91 15.62
N PHE A 167 6.49 11.00 15.26
CA PHE A 167 6.82 9.76 14.57
C PHE A 167 7.63 10.00 13.29
N LEU A 168 7.35 11.09 12.58
CA LEU A 168 8.03 11.44 11.32
C LEU A 168 9.49 11.90 11.53
N THR A 169 9.95 12.00 12.78
CA THR A 169 11.35 12.36 13.09
C THR A 169 12.18 11.11 13.30
N GLY A 170 12.84 10.64 12.22
CA GLY A 170 13.81 9.56 12.25
C GLY A 170 13.30 8.11 12.34
N PRO A 171 12.09 7.76 11.82
CA PRO A 171 11.66 6.38 11.78
C PRO A 171 12.56 5.57 10.85
N LYS A 172 12.69 4.28 11.19
CA LYS A 172 13.45 3.34 10.37
C LYS A 172 12.58 2.84 9.21
N LYS A 173 13.22 2.34 8.16
CA LYS A 173 12.51 1.63 7.10
C LYS A 173 11.61 0.54 7.70
N ASN A 174 10.40 0.44 7.20
CA ASN A 174 9.34 -0.48 7.63
C ASN A 174 8.71 -0.16 9.01
N ASP A 175 8.94 1.02 9.57
CA ASP A 175 8.17 1.49 10.73
C ASP A 175 6.77 1.93 10.29
N LEU A 176 5.77 1.60 11.11
CA LEU A 176 4.37 1.94 10.93
C LEU A 176 3.86 2.80 12.09
N ASN A 177 2.86 3.62 11.83
CA ASN A 177 2.12 4.32 12.89
C ASN A 177 0.71 4.68 12.43
N GLU A 178 -0.09 5.19 13.36
CA GLU A 178 -1.34 5.87 13.08
C GLU A 178 -1.18 7.35 13.45
N LEU A 179 -1.57 8.22 12.52
CA LEU A 179 -1.59 9.67 12.70
C LEU A 179 -3.03 10.14 12.81
N THR A 180 -3.28 11.14 13.64
CA THR A 180 -4.55 11.88 13.64
C THR A 180 -4.34 13.19 12.90
N MET A 181 -5.01 13.36 11.76
CA MET A 181 -4.95 14.56 10.94
C MET A 181 -6.36 15.12 10.78
N GLU A 182 -6.62 16.32 11.28
CA GLU A 182 -7.97 16.96 11.29
C GLU A 182 -9.09 16.05 11.81
N GLY A 183 -8.81 15.25 12.85
CA GLY A 183 -9.76 14.32 13.46
C GLY A 183 -9.96 12.99 12.71
N ARG A 184 -9.24 12.74 11.63
CA ARG A 184 -9.23 11.47 10.88
C ARG A 184 -8.02 10.65 11.22
N THR A 185 -8.20 9.33 11.26
CA THR A 185 -7.09 8.38 11.44
C THR A 185 -6.49 8.02 10.10
N VAL A 186 -5.20 8.31 9.93
CA VAL A 186 -4.40 7.94 8.76
C VAL A 186 -3.32 6.97 9.22
N ARG A 187 -3.29 5.77 8.68
CA ARG A 187 -2.16 4.86 8.89
C ARG A 187 -1.02 5.25 7.98
N ILE A 188 0.18 5.25 8.51
CA ILE A 188 1.39 5.63 7.78
C ILE A 188 2.47 4.58 7.92
N SER A 189 3.20 4.34 6.83
CA SER A 189 4.37 3.46 6.85
C SER A 189 5.55 4.12 6.16
N LYS A 190 6.76 3.85 6.68
CA LYS A 190 8.00 4.20 5.98
C LYS A 190 8.41 3.05 5.05
N THR A 191 7.57 2.82 4.06
CA THR A 191 7.73 1.79 3.02
C THR A 191 7.66 2.45 1.63
N GLY A 192 7.85 1.68 0.59
CA GLY A 192 7.71 2.10 -0.80
C GLY A 192 8.71 1.38 -1.70
N TYR A 193 8.36 1.29 -2.99
CA TYR A 193 9.10 0.58 -4.03
C TYR A 193 9.83 1.51 -5.01
N THR A 194 9.72 2.83 -4.84
CA THR A 194 10.19 3.82 -5.82
C THR A 194 11.71 3.95 -5.90
N GLY A 195 12.44 3.38 -4.92
CA GLY A 195 13.90 3.55 -4.82
C GLY A 195 14.32 4.91 -4.25
N ASP A 196 13.39 5.80 -3.93
CA ASP A 196 13.71 7.00 -3.18
C ASP A 196 14.03 6.62 -1.71
N PRO A 197 15.10 7.17 -1.11
CA PRO A 197 15.45 6.88 0.27
C PRO A 197 14.43 7.42 1.28
N ILE A 198 13.62 8.43 0.89
CA ILE A 198 12.59 9.03 1.72
C ILE A 198 11.24 8.85 1.04
N GLY A 199 10.50 7.87 1.50
CA GLY A 199 9.18 7.53 0.99
C GLY A 199 8.25 7.04 2.08
N TRP A 200 6.97 7.34 1.90
CA TRP A 200 5.89 7.04 2.82
C TRP A 200 4.70 6.49 2.05
N GLU A 201 3.98 5.58 2.68
CA GLU A 201 2.67 5.15 2.21
C GLU A 201 1.64 5.48 3.29
N LEU A 202 0.58 6.16 2.88
CA LEU A 202 -0.54 6.56 3.73
C LEU A 202 -1.76 5.74 3.35
N PHE A 203 -2.47 5.22 4.34
CA PHE A 203 -3.67 4.40 4.16
C PHE A 203 -4.84 5.04 4.89
N ILE A 204 -5.99 5.12 4.23
CA ILE A 204 -7.20 5.75 4.75
C ILE A 204 -8.46 5.11 4.13
N ASP A 205 -9.62 5.28 4.76
CA ASP A 205 -10.90 4.91 4.16
C ASP A 205 -11.04 5.54 2.77
N ALA A 206 -11.48 4.75 1.79
CA ALA A 206 -11.59 5.19 0.40
C ALA A 206 -12.48 6.42 0.21
N LYS A 207 -13.46 6.64 1.11
CA LYS A 207 -14.33 7.83 1.08
C LYS A 207 -13.63 9.11 1.50
N GLU A 208 -12.51 8.99 2.18
CA GLU A 208 -11.75 10.12 2.73
C GLU A 208 -10.47 10.42 1.96
N VAL A 209 -10.08 9.59 0.97
CA VAL A 209 -8.79 9.74 0.28
C VAL A 209 -8.65 11.04 -0.52
N VAL A 210 -9.77 11.58 -1.04
CA VAL A 210 -9.76 12.88 -1.74
C VAL A 210 -9.46 14.05 -0.79
N TRP A 211 -9.83 13.91 0.50
CA TRP A 211 -9.44 14.88 1.51
C TRP A 211 -7.95 14.81 1.84
N LEU A 212 -7.38 13.60 1.91
CA LEU A 212 -5.96 13.38 2.23
C LEU A 212 -5.06 13.94 1.13
#